data_c3b919cbbff5c15da4de1a794619288f
#
_entry.id   c3b919cbbff5c15da4de1a794619288f
#
_cell.length_a   1.000
_cell.length_b   1.000
_cell.length_c   1.000
_cell.angle_alpha   90.00
_cell.angle_beta   90.00
_cell.angle_gamma   90.00
#
_symmetry.space_group_name_H-M   'P 1'
#
loop_
_entity.id
_entity.type
_entity.pdbx_description
1 polymer ?
#
loop_
_entity_poly.entity_id
_entity_poly.type
_entity_poly.pdbx_seq_one_letter_code
_entity_poly.pdbx_strand_id
1 'polypeptide(L)'
;MCCHHDHAGLGIAQNKNVFEYRIAQMKSMGANAYRSAHHMPTDELLDICDRIGMFVFDETRRMSSAPQDLECLRTMVKHARNHPSVFLYGIGNEEIFSQHRKETARTTVTMKTEIRKLDPSRNITSAVVCWNGKERFDNAEQYVDVTKNLDVMGFNYCKTAWDDYHKHMPNQPIIITEASSNSGTRAVTVQMKQSDSIIFLTMTMG
;
A
#
# COMPACT_ATOMS: atom_id res chain seq x y z
N MET A 1 -8.17 5.01 -1.40
CA MET A 1 -8.98 3.77 -1.48
C MET A 1 -8.09 2.63 -1.94
N CYS A 2 -8.27 1.41 -1.41
CA CYS A 2 -7.57 0.22 -1.83
C CYS A 2 -8.55 -0.64 -2.65
N CYS A 3 -8.16 -1.05 -3.85
CA CYS A 3 -9.04 -1.80 -4.74
C CYS A 3 -8.30 -2.91 -5.46
N HIS A 4 -8.89 -4.09 -5.46
CA HIS A 4 -8.45 -5.18 -6.29
C HIS A 4 -8.75 -4.93 -7.77
N HIS A 5 -7.94 -5.53 -8.64
CA HIS A 5 -8.07 -5.42 -10.09
C HIS A 5 -9.05 -6.45 -10.61
N ASP A 6 -10.31 -6.34 -10.19
CA ASP A 6 -11.39 -7.18 -10.64
C ASP A 6 -12.72 -6.42 -10.66
N HIS A 7 -13.67 -6.93 -11.43
CA HIS A 7 -14.99 -6.36 -11.57
C HIS A 7 -16.04 -7.48 -11.71
N ALA A 8 -17.17 -7.32 -11.05
CA ALA A 8 -18.28 -8.28 -11.19
C ALA A 8 -18.68 -8.42 -12.67
N GLY A 9 -18.70 -9.63 -13.16
CA GLY A 9 -19.05 -9.96 -14.54
C GLY A 9 -17.91 -9.87 -15.57
N LEU A 10 -16.78 -9.24 -15.24
CA LEU A 10 -15.62 -9.11 -16.14
C LEU A 10 -14.35 -9.79 -15.59
N GLY A 11 -14.31 -10.07 -14.28
CA GLY A 11 -13.09 -10.51 -13.62
C GLY A 11 -11.98 -9.49 -13.80
N ILE A 12 -10.80 -9.96 -14.13
CA ILE A 12 -9.61 -9.12 -14.37
C ILE A 12 -9.57 -8.49 -15.77
N ALA A 13 -10.44 -8.92 -16.69
CA ALA A 13 -10.49 -8.43 -18.07
C ALA A 13 -11.23 -7.09 -18.19
N GLN A 14 -10.80 -6.12 -17.37
CA GLN A 14 -11.35 -4.77 -17.39
C GLN A 14 -10.78 -3.95 -18.55
N ASN A 15 -11.62 -3.10 -19.11
CA ASN A 15 -11.23 -2.15 -20.14
C ASN A 15 -11.12 -0.72 -19.57
N LYS A 16 -10.57 0.18 -20.37
CA LYS A 16 -10.37 1.59 -20.02
C LYS A 16 -11.63 2.26 -19.47
N ASN A 17 -12.81 1.99 -20.05
CA ASN A 17 -14.05 2.65 -19.64
C ASN A 17 -14.46 2.25 -18.21
N VAL A 18 -14.20 1.00 -17.82
CA VAL A 18 -14.48 0.51 -16.46
C VAL A 18 -13.52 1.18 -15.46
N PHE A 19 -12.24 1.27 -15.79
CA PHE A 19 -11.28 2.00 -14.94
C PHE A 19 -11.64 3.46 -14.80
N GLU A 20 -11.98 4.12 -15.91
CA GLU A 20 -12.37 5.53 -15.89
C GLU A 20 -13.61 5.76 -15.01
N TYR A 21 -14.64 4.93 -15.17
CA TYR A 21 -15.84 4.97 -14.32
C TYR A 21 -15.49 4.78 -12.84
N ARG A 22 -14.68 3.77 -12.49
CA ARG A 22 -14.30 3.49 -11.09
C ARG A 22 -13.53 4.66 -10.47
N ILE A 23 -12.52 5.18 -11.16
CA ILE A 23 -11.71 6.30 -10.66
C ILE A 23 -12.57 7.57 -10.52
N ALA A 24 -13.46 7.85 -11.48
CA ALA A 24 -14.38 8.98 -11.40
C ALA A 24 -15.33 8.87 -10.20
N GLN A 25 -15.87 7.66 -9.93
CA GLN A 25 -16.71 7.42 -8.75
C GLN A 25 -15.92 7.64 -7.44
N MET A 26 -14.69 7.15 -7.36
CA MET A 26 -13.84 7.40 -6.19
C MET A 26 -13.57 8.88 -5.97
N LYS A 27 -13.29 9.62 -7.03
CA LYS A 27 -13.11 11.10 -6.96
C LYS A 27 -14.38 11.78 -6.48
N SER A 28 -15.54 11.39 -6.98
CA SER A 28 -16.83 11.98 -6.57
C SER A 28 -17.16 11.75 -5.09
N MET A 29 -16.64 10.68 -4.50
CA MET A 29 -16.72 10.40 -3.05
C MET A 29 -15.66 11.15 -2.23
N GLY A 30 -14.81 11.98 -2.85
CA GLY A 30 -13.76 12.72 -2.18
C GLY A 30 -12.42 11.96 -2.05
N ALA A 31 -12.28 10.78 -2.64
CA ALA A 31 -10.99 10.09 -2.65
C ALA A 31 -9.98 10.84 -3.52
N ASN A 32 -8.75 10.95 -3.04
CA ASN A 32 -7.63 11.56 -3.76
C ASN A 32 -6.47 10.58 -4.02
N ALA A 33 -6.54 9.37 -3.46
CA ALA A 33 -5.53 8.34 -3.66
C ALA A 33 -6.17 6.95 -3.87
N TYR A 34 -5.54 6.18 -4.73
CA TYR A 34 -5.87 4.80 -5.09
C TYR A 34 -4.70 3.90 -4.72
N ARG A 35 -4.94 2.77 -4.05
CA ARG A 35 -3.96 1.71 -3.86
C ARG A 35 -4.31 0.53 -4.76
N SER A 36 -3.37 0.14 -5.62
CA SER A 36 -3.52 -1.03 -6.48
C SER A 36 -3.19 -2.29 -5.68
N ALA A 37 -4.21 -2.86 -5.07
CA ALA A 37 -4.05 -4.02 -4.20
C ALA A 37 -4.22 -5.34 -4.99
N HIS A 38 -3.31 -6.24 -4.98
CA HIS A 38 -1.94 -6.18 -4.45
C HIS A 38 -1.00 -6.50 -5.60
N HIS A 39 -0.85 -5.61 -6.53
CA HIS A 39 -0.12 -5.83 -7.78
C HIS A 39 0.09 -4.51 -8.53
N MET A 40 0.98 -4.54 -9.49
CA MET A 40 1.21 -3.45 -10.43
C MET A 40 -0.08 -3.17 -11.23
N PRO A 41 -0.54 -1.90 -11.31
CA PRO A 41 -1.68 -1.51 -12.14
C PRO A 41 -1.35 -1.59 -13.63
N THR A 42 -2.37 -1.54 -14.49
CA THR A 42 -2.19 -1.45 -15.95
C THR A 42 -1.85 -0.03 -16.38
N ASP A 43 -1.27 0.12 -17.59
CA ASP A 43 -0.98 1.43 -18.20
C ASP A 43 -2.23 2.29 -18.27
N GLU A 44 -3.36 1.71 -18.70
CA GLU A 44 -4.62 2.43 -18.84
C GLU A 44 -5.09 3.02 -17.51
N LEU A 45 -4.90 2.30 -16.40
CA LEU A 45 -5.27 2.79 -15.06
C LEU A 45 -4.36 3.95 -14.64
N LEU A 46 -3.06 3.84 -14.86
CA LEU A 46 -2.11 4.90 -14.54
C LEU A 46 -2.36 6.16 -15.37
N ASP A 47 -2.58 6.02 -16.69
CA ASP A 47 -2.94 7.13 -17.58
C ASP A 47 -4.21 7.86 -17.13
N ILE A 48 -5.22 7.11 -16.67
CA ILE A 48 -6.46 7.69 -16.14
C ILE A 48 -6.17 8.42 -14.84
N CYS A 49 -5.38 7.86 -13.93
CA CYS A 49 -5.03 8.48 -12.67
C CYS A 49 -4.22 9.77 -12.89
N ASP A 50 -3.27 9.77 -13.83
CA ASP A 50 -2.52 10.96 -14.22
C ASP A 50 -3.44 12.07 -14.72
N ARG A 51 -4.36 11.73 -15.60
CA ARG A 51 -5.31 12.70 -16.22
C ARG A 51 -6.34 13.24 -15.25
N ILE A 52 -6.86 12.39 -14.36
CA ILE A 52 -7.91 12.77 -13.40
C ILE A 52 -7.32 13.39 -12.13
N GLY A 53 -6.01 13.24 -11.89
CA GLY A 53 -5.35 13.71 -10.68
C GLY A 53 -5.68 12.84 -9.46
N MET A 54 -5.62 11.51 -9.61
CA MET A 54 -5.73 10.54 -8.55
C MET A 54 -4.33 10.03 -8.19
N PHE A 55 -3.86 10.22 -6.98
CA PHE A 55 -2.61 9.63 -6.54
C PHE A 55 -2.67 8.10 -6.54
N VAL A 56 -1.55 7.45 -6.87
CA VAL A 56 -1.45 6.00 -6.91
C VAL A 56 -0.39 5.51 -5.95
N PHE A 57 -0.76 4.60 -5.08
CA PHE A 57 0.12 3.73 -4.34
C PHE A 57 0.25 2.42 -5.13
N ASP A 58 1.39 2.24 -5.78
CA ASP A 58 1.72 1.07 -6.59
C ASP A 58 2.50 0.06 -5.75
N GLU A 59 2.18 -1.22 -5.85
CA GLU A 59 2.83 -2.22 -5.02
C GLU A 59 3.15 -3.54 -5.72
N THR A 60 4.22 -4.20 -5.27
CA THR A 60 4.47 -5.61 -5.57
C THR A 60 3.86 -6.50 -4.50
N ARG A 61 3.38 -7.68 -4.92
CA ARG A 61 2.67 -8.61 -4.03
C ARG A 61 3.54 -9.19 -2.92
N ARG A 62 4.83 -9.40 -3.16
CA ARG A 62 5.71 -10.14 -2.27
C ARG A 62 6.89 -9.32 -1.77
N MET A 63 7.14 -9.37 -0.47
CA MET A 63 8.39 -8.93 0.13
C MET A 63 9.42 -10.07 0.02
N SER A 64 10.20 -10.05 -1.05
CA SER A 64 11.16 -11.11 -1.37
C SER A 64 12.38 -10.57 -2.10
N SER A 65 13.55 -11.13 -1.79
CA SER A 65 14.81 -10.89 -2.50
C SER A 65 15.17 -12.00 -3.50
N ALA A 66 14.25 -12.91 -3.79
CA ALA A 66 14.44 -13.90 -4.85
C ALA A 66 14.58 -13.19 -6.22
N PRO A 67 15.45 -13.70 -7.13
CA PRO A 67 15.71 -13.03 -8.39
C PRO A 67 14.47 -12.71 -9.22
N GLN A 68 13.49 -13.60 -9.23
CA GLN A 68 12.24 -13.43 -9.97
C GLN A 68 11.38 -12.30 -9.36
N ASP A 69 11.29 -12.25 -8.02
CA ASP A 69 10.51 -11.22 -7.33
C ASP A 69 11.18 -9.84 -7.47
N LEU A 70 12.52 -9.79 -7.45
CA LEU A 70 13.27 -8.55 -7.72
C LEU A 70 13.09 -8.08 -9.18
N GLU A 71 12.96 -8.99 -10.14
CA GLU A 71 12.66 -8.59 -11.53
C GLU A 71 11.24 -8.05 -11.66
N CYS A 72 10.25 -8.65 -11.00
CA CYS A 72 8.90 -8.10 -10.91
C CYS A 72 8.92 -6.69 -10.28
N LEU A 73 9.68 -6.50 -9.20
CA LEU A 73 9.85 -5.20 -8.56
C LEU A 73 10.45 -4.14 -9.51
N ARG A 74 11.51 -4.50 -10.23
CA ARG A 74 12.15 -3.61 -11.22
C ARG A 74 11.20 -3.27 -12.35
N THR A 75 10.42 -4.24 -12.82
CA THR A 75 9.41 -4.03 -13.86
C THR A 75 8.37 -3.04 -13.40
N MET A 76 7.82 -3.21 -12.18
CA MET A 76 6.88 -2.28 -11.57
C MET A 76 7.44 -0.85 -11.54
N VAL A 77 8.65 -0.67 -11.03
CA VAL A 77 9.25 0.67 -10.93
C VAL A 77 9.50 1.31 -12.29
N LYS A 78 10.02 0.54 -13.26
CA LYS A 78 10.26 1.04 -14.64
C LYS A 78 8.94 1.46 -15.30
N HIS A 79 7.89 0.70 -15.08
CA HIS A 79 6.54 1.00 -15.57
C HIS A 79 5.98 2.27 -14.94
N ALA A 80 6.06 2.38 -13.62
CA ALA A 80 5.38 3.43 -12.86
C ALA A 80 6.13 4.76 -12.75
N ARG A 81 7.48 4.77 -12.84
CA ARG A 81 8.30 5.95 -12.50
C ARG A 81 8.04 7.20 -13.35
N ASN A 82 7.49 7.06 -14.55
CA ASN A 82 7.15 8.18 -15.41
C ASN A 82 5.72 8.68 -15.24
N HIS A 83 4.91 8.04 -14.38
CA HIS A 83 3.55 8.46 -14.08
C HIS A 83 3.55 9.43 -12.89
N PRO A 84 3.16 10.70 -13.07
CA PRO A 84 3.14 11.68 -11.98
C PRO A 84 2.12 11.37 -10.88
N SER A 85 1.10 10.57 -11.17
CA SER A 85 0.14 10.08 -10.17
C SER A 85 0.76 9.14 -9.14
N VAL A 86 1.78 8.36 -9.52
CA VAL A 86 2.42 7.41 -8.59
C VAL A 86 3.25 8.17 -7.57
N PHE A 87 2.90 8.08 -6.29
CA PHE A 87 3.57 8.81 -5.21
C PHE A 87 4.29 7.91 -4.20
N LEU A 88 3.96 6.62 -4.18
CA LEU A 88 4.44 5.67 -3.18
C LEU A 88 4.60 4.27 -3.79
N TYR A 89 5.70 3.60 -3.46
CA TYR A 89 5.93 2.19 -3.81
C TYR A 89 5.75 1.28 -2.60
N GLY A 90 4.97 0.21 -2.75
CA GLY A 90 4.82 -0.87 -1.79
C GLY A 90 5.68 -2.08 -2.11
N ILE A 91 6.35 -2.61 -1.10
CA ILE A 91 7.24 -3.78 -1.26
C ILE A 91 6.69 -5.07 -0.66
N GLY A 92 5.43 -5.09 -0.28
CA GLY A 92 4.76 -6.28 0.26
C GLY A 92 3.46 -5.95 0.97
N ASN A 93 2.62 -6.97 1.13
CA ASN A 93 1.34 -6.88 1.81
C ASN A 93 1.13 -8.07 2.74
N GLU A 94 0.98 -7.78 4.04
CA GLU A 94 0.62 -8.76 5.07
C GLU A 94 1.52 -10.01 5.07
N GLU A 95 2.80 -9.81 5.07
CA GLU A 95 3.80 -10.90 5.09
C GLU A 95 3.88 -11.53 6.49
N ILE A 96 2.77 -12.10 6.94
CA ILE A 96 2.51 -12.56 8.32
C ILE A 96 3.57 -13.51 8.90
N PHE A 97 4.25 -14.28 8.04
CA PHE A 97 5.28 -15.22 8.47
C PHE A 97 6.69 -14.61 8.50
N SER A 98 6.87 -13.42 7.95
CA SER A 98 8.21 -12.83 7.78
C SER A 98 8.34 -11.39 8.28
N GLN A 99 7.29 -10.60 8.25
CA GLN A 99 7.33 -9.15 8.55
C GLN A 99 7.85 -8.79 9.95
N HIS A 100 7.92 -9.74 10.87
CA HIS A 100 8.42 -9.58 12.24
C HIS A 100 9.82 -10.20 12.44
N ARG A 101 10.44 -10.75 11.38
CA ARG A 101 11.74 -11.44 11.47
C ARG A 101 12.89 -10.50 11.10
N LYS A 102 13.98 -10.57 11.85
CA LYS A 102 15.20 -9.78 11.59
C LYS A 102 15.79 -10.03 10.19
N GLU A 103 15.66 -11.26 9.68
CA GLU A 103 16.14 -11.62 8.34
C GLU A 103 15.42 -10.83 7.25
N THR A 104 14.14 -10.52 7.45
CA THR A 104 13.33 -9.75 6.50
C THR A 104 13.80 -8.29 6.40
N ALA A 105 14.47 -7.77 7.42
CA ALA A 105 15.11 -6.45 7.33
C ALA A 105 16.11 -6.37 6.16
N ARG A 106 16.87 -7.43 5.89
CA ARG A 106 17.80 -7.49 4.75
C ARG A 106 17.05 -7.49 3.43
N THR A 107 15.93 -8.23 3.36
CA THR A 107 15.05 -8.23 2.17
C THR A 107 14.52 -6.82 1.91
N THR A 108 14.02 -6.13 2.93
CA THR A 108 13.55 -4.74 2.84
C THR A 108 14.64 -3.82 2.29
N VAL A 109 15.86 -3.89 2.84
CA VAL A 109 16.99 -3.08 2.37
C VAL A 109 17.34 -3.41 0.92
N THR A 110 17.36 -4.70 0.55
CA THR A 110 17.64 -5.12 -0.83
C THR A 110 16.60 -4.56 -1.81
N MET A 111 15.31 -4.74 -1.53
CA MET A 111 14.24 -4.23 -2.38
C MET A 111 14.27 -2.71 -2.48
N LYS A 112 14.46 -2.00 -1.36
CA LYS A 112 14.61 -0.55 -1.34
C LYS A 112 15.79 -0.09 -2.20
N THR A 113 16.93 -0.77 -2.12
CA THR A 113 18.12 -0.48 -2.93
C THR A 113 17.84 -0.63 -4.42
N GLU A 114 17.12 -1.69 -4.83
CA GLU A 114 16.74 -1.89 -6.23
C GLU A 114 15.79 -0.80 -6.74
N ILE A 115 14.82 -0.39 -5.92
CA ILE A 115 13.93 0.73 -6.28
C ILE A 115 14.74 2.02 -6.45
N ARG A 116 15.62 2.36 -5.48
CA ARG A 116 16.40 3.60 -5.50
C ARG A 116 17.36 3.73 -6.68
N LYS A 117 17.84 2.60 -7.24
CA LYS A 117 18.62 2.59 -8.48
C LYS A 117 17.81 3.04 -9.68
N LEU A 118 16.51 2.82 -9.70
CA LEU A 118 15.60 3.07 -10.82
C LEU A 118 14.80 4.37 -10.66
N ASP A 119 14.44 4.67 -9.41
CA ASP A 119 13.70 5.86 -9.01
C ASP A 119 14.09 6.28 -7.58
N PRO A 120 14.93 7.29 -7.42
CA PRO A 120 15.32 7.81 -6.10
C PRO A 120 14.28 8.76 -5.50
N SER A 121 13.26 9.17 -6.23
CA SER A 121 12.39 10.28 -5.87
C SER A 121 11.21 9.90 -4.97
N ARG A 122 10.66 8.69 -5.13
CA ARG A 122 9.43 8.28 -4.44
C ARG A 122 9.72 7.52 -3.16
N ASN A 123 8.86 7.69 -2.16
CA ASN A 123 8.94 6.98 -0.90
C ASN A 123 8.52 5.51 -1.04
N ILE A 124 8.98 4.69 -0.09
CA ILE A 124 8.81 3.24 -0.08
C ILE A 124 8.15 2.83 1.23
N THR A 125 7.14 1.97 1.13
CA THR A 125 6.39 1.42 2.27
C THR A 125 6.19 -0.09 2.13
N SER A 126 5.63 -0.70 3.16
CA SER A 126 5.05 -2.04 3.14
C SER A 126 3.78 -2.04 3.98
N ALA A 127 2.75 -2.74 3.54
CA ALA A 127 1.50 -2.86 4.27
C ALA A 127 1.60 -3.96 5.32
N VAL A 128 1.89 -3.58 6.56
CA VAL A 128 2.12 -4.49 7.69
C VAL A 128 0.83 -4.73 8.46
N VAL A 129 0.54 -5.99 8.74
CA VAL A 129 -0.55 -6.40 9.64
C VAL A 129 0.00 -6.83 10.99
N CYS A 130 -0.68 -6.48 12.07
CA CYS A 130 -0.26 -6.81 13.44
C CYS A 130 -0.62 -8.26 13.81
N TRP A 131 -0.15 -9.20 13.03
CA TRP A 131 -0.40 -10.63 13.23
C TRP A 131 0.67 -11.47 12.53
N ASN A 132 1.09 -12.59 13.14
CA ASN A 132 2.10 -13.49 12.59
C ASN A 132 1.54 -14.87 12.20
N GLY A 133 0.22 -14.99 12.09
CA GLY A 133 -0.45 -16.27 11.85
C GLY A 133 -0.86 -17.02 13.13
N LYS A 134 -0.41 -16.58 14.31
CA LYS A 134 -0.71 -17.18 15.62
C LYS A 134 -1.14 -16.12 16.65
N GLU A 135 -0.44 -14.99 16.71
CA GLU A 135 -0.58 -13.96 17.72
C GLU A 135 -0.76 -12.60 17.09
N ARG A 136 -1.48 -11.70 17.77
CA ARG A 136 -1.50 -10.29 17.44
C ARG A 136 -0.30 -9.60 18.06
N PHE A 137 0.22 -8.62 17.31
CA PHE A 137 1.26 -7.72 17.76
C PHE A 137 0.71 -6.30 17.86
N ASP A 138 0.69 -5.76 19.06
CA ASP A 138 0.20 -4.40 19.31
C ASP A 138 1.33 -3.44 19.70
N ASN A 139 2.60 -3.90 19.69
CA ASN A 139 3.73 -3.05 20.00
C ASN A 139 4.74 -2.98 18.84
N ALA A 140 5.42 -1.84 18.73
CA ALA A 140 6.35 -1.53 17.64
C ALA A 140 7.59 -2.44 17.62
N GLU A 141 8.07 -2.90 18.77
CA GLU A 141 9.31 -3.67 18.90
C GLU A 141 9.29 -4.96 18.07
N GLN A 142 8.10 -5.51 17.85
CA GLN A 142 7.93 -6.80 17.16
C GLN A 142 8.18 -6.71 15.65
N TYR A 143 8.12 -5.53 15.03
CA TYR A 143 8.33 -5.37 13.59
C TYR A 143 9.24 -4.19 13.21
N VAL A 144 9.72 -3.42 14.19
CA VAL A 144 10.55 -2.23 13.94
C VAL A 144 11.85 -2.55 13.19
N ASP A 145 12.43 -3.73 13.38
CA ASP A 145 13.65 -4.12 12.66
C ASP A 145 13.47 -4.14 11.14
N VAL A 146 12.27 -4.49 10.67
CA VAL A 146 11.90 -4.46 9.25
C VAL A 146 11.50 -3.04 8.85
N THR A 147 10.60 -2.44 9.62
CA THR A 147 9.88 -1.21 9.21
C THR A 147 10.72 0.06 9.33
N LYS A 148 11.73 0.09 10.21
CA LYS A 148 12.70 1.21 10.29
C LYS A 148 13.49 1.45 8.98
N ASN A 149 13.53 0.46 8.10
CA ASN A 149 14.16 0.59 6.78
C ASN A 149 13.24 1.16 5.71
N LEU A 150 11.94 1.28 5.99
CA LEU A 150 10.96 1.93 5.13
C LEU A 150 11.04 3.45 5.26
N ASP A 151 10.60 4.18 4.24
CA ASP A 151 10.48 5.64 4.32
C ASP A 151 9.18 6.05 5.02
N VAL A 152 8.13 5.25 4.82
CA VAL A 152 6.79 5.42 5.40
C VAL A 152 6.36 4.09 6.00
N MET A 153 5.86 4.11 7.23
CA MET A 153 5.25 2.93 7.83
C MET A 153 3.83 2.73 7.30
N GLY A 154 3.56 1.56 6.70
CA GLY A 154 2.23 1.19 6.22
C GLY A 154 1.55 0.20 7.16
N PHE A 155 0.33 0.52 7.60
CA PHE A 155 -0.47 -0.37 8.43
C PHE A 155 -1.72 -0.86 7.71
N ASN A 156 -1.89 -2.18 7.70
CA ASN A 156 -3.19 -2.79 7.46
C ASN A 156 -3.87 -3.00 8.81
N TYR A 157 -5.01 -2.32 9.03
CA TYR A 157 -5.78 -2.38 10.28
C TYR A 157 -4.99 -1.85 11.50
N CYS A 158 -4.60 -2.68 12.42
CA CYS A 158 -3.68 -2.41 13.55
C CYS A 158 -3.94 -1.12 14.35
N LYS A 159 -5.18 -0.67 14.48
CA LYS A 159 -5.50 0.62 15.10
C LYS A 159 -4.88 0.83 16.49
N THR A 160 -4.74 -0.24 17.28
CA THR A 160 -4.16 -0.20 18.63
C THR A 160 -2.65 0.02 18.63
N ALA A 161 -1.97 -0.28 17.50
CA ALA A 161 -0.53 -0.17 17.39
C ALA A 161 -0.04 1.19 16.85
N TRP A 162 -0.91 2.03 16.27
CA TRP A 162 -0.49 3.26 15.59
C TRP A 162 0.21 4.24 16.51
N ASP A 163 -0.41 4.54 17.66
CA ASP A 163 0.12 5.50 18.65
C ASP A 163 1.41 4.98 19.27
N ASP A 164 1.49 3.67 19.56
CA ASP A 164 2.70 3.06 20.09
C ASP A 164 3.85 3.13 19.09
N TYR A 165 3.58 2.80 17.84
CA TYR A 165 4.57 2.90 16.76
C TYR A 165 5.08 4.35 16.59
N HIS A 166 4.18 5.32 16.60
CA HIS A 166 4.56 6.73 16.45
C HIS A 166 5.44 7.22 17.60
N LYS A 167 5.22 6.74 18.82
CA LYS A 167 6.10 7.04 19.97
C LYS A 167 7.51 6.47 19.79
N HIS A 168 7.63 5.26 19.22
CA HIS A 168 8.92 4.62 18.97
C HIS A 168 9.65 5.21 17.76
N MET A 169 8.92 5.63 16.75
CA MET A 169 9.43 6.12 15.46
C MET A 169 8.83 7.50 15.10
N PRO A 170 9.06 8.55 15.91
CA PRO A 170 8.35 9.83 15.78
C PRO A 170 8.65 10.58 14.47
N ASN A 171 9.77 10.28 13.83
CA ASN A 171 10.18 10.91 12.57
C ASN A 171 9.78 10.11 11.32
N GLN A 172 9.16 8.94 11.48
CA GLN A 172 8.70 8.13 10.35
C GLN A 172 7.20 8.37 10.13
N PRO A 173 6.80 8.87 8.95
CA PRO A 173 5.38 9.03 8.63
C PRO A 173 4.65 7.69 8.64
N ILE A 174 3.37 7.71 9.00
CA ILE A 174 2.49 6.55 9.00
C ILE A 174 1.41 6.74 7.94
N ILE A 175 1.13 5.69 7.19
CA ILE A 175 0.00 5.59 6.27
C ILE A 175 -0.84 4.37 6.64
N ILE A 176 -2.16 4.53 6.68
CA ILE A 176 -3.07 3.40 6.87
C ILE A 176 -3.44 2.87 5.49
N THR A 177 -2.88 1.73 5.16
CA THR A 177 -3.01 1.09 3.85
C THR A 177 -4.31 0.30 3.72
N GLU A 178 -4.80 -0.26 4.83
CA GLU A 178 -6.12 -0.87 4.96
C GLU A 178 -6.70 -0.56 6.35
N ALA A 179 -7.90 0.05 6.37
CA ALA A 179 -8.51 0.48 7.62
C ALA A 179 -9.69 -0.40 8.06
N SER A 180 -10.46 -0.92 7.09
CA SER A 180 -11.68 -1.66 7.33
C SER A 180 -11.90 -2.69 6.23
N SER A 181 -12.09 -3.93 6.61
CA SER A 181 -12.59 -4.99 5.72
C SER A 181 -14.00 -5.33 6.18
N ASN A 182 -15.00 -4.96 5.39
CA ASN A 182 -16.39 -5.17 5.73
C ASN A 182 -17.11 -5.95 4.62
N SER A 183 -17.70 -7.07 4.98
CA SER A 183 -18.53 -7.89 4.10
C SER A 183 -20.01 -7.43 4.03
N GLY A 184 -20.34 -6.34 4.71
CA GLY A 184 -21.70 -5.78 4.71
C GLY A 184 -22.00 -4.98 3.46
N THR A 185 -23.25 -5.04 2.99
CA THR A 185 -23.79 -4.19 1.94
C THR A 185 -24.07 -2.79 2.47
N ARG A 186 -23.26 -1.83 2.07
CA ARG A 186 -23.41 -0.37 2.24
C ARG A 186 -23.39 0.20 3.66
N ALA A 187 -22.45 1.12 3.82
CA ALA A 187 -22.38 2.20 4.83
C ALA A 187 -22.35 1.78 6.31
N VAL A 188 -21.16 1.38 6.76
CA VAL A 188 -20.78 1.67 8.16
C VAL A 188 -19.79 2.84 8.11
N THR A 189 -20.23 4.01 8.53
CA THR A 189 -19.35 5.18 8.69
C THR A 189 -18.57 4.99 9.98
N VAL A 190 -17.29 4.69 9.90
CA VAL A 190 -16.38 4.76 11.04
C VAL A 190 -15.85 6.19 11.12
N GLN A 191 -16.28 6.96 12.10
CA GLN A 191 -15.64 8.24 12.41
C GLN A 191 -14.26 7.96 13.02
N MET A 192 -13.22 8.33 12.30
CA MET A 192 -11.86 8.31 12.83
C MET A 192 -11.47 9.70 13.30
N LYS A 193 -10.92 9.79 14.51
CA LYS A 193 -10.29 11.04 14.98
C LYS A 193 -9.05 11.30 14.13
N GLN A 194 -8.98 12.48 13.55
CA GLN A 194 -7.84 12.99 12.84
C GLN A 194 -6.71 13.27 13.84
N SER A 195 -5.55 12.64 13.68
CA SER A 195 -4.30 13.10 14.29
C SER A 195 -3.46 13.74 13.19
N ASP A 196 -2.80 14.84 13.50
CA ASP A 196 -2.15 15.74 12.53
C ASP A 196 -1.00 15.12 11.72
N SER A 197 -0.67 13.84 11.96
CA SER A 197 0.46 13.14 11.33
C SER A 197 0.08 11.87 10.56
N ILE A 198 -1.20 11.55 10.41
CA ILE A 198 -1.67 10.31 9.79
C ILE A 198 -2.39 10.59 8.48
N ILE A 199 -1.86 10.05 7.39
CA ILE A 199 -2.52 10.10 6.07
C ILE A 199 -3.39 8.85 5.93
N PHE A 200 -4.71 9.05 5.80
CA PHE A 200 -5.66 7.96 5.64
C PHE A 200 -5.89 7.64 4.15
N LEU A 201 -5.58 6.41 3.75
CA LEU A 201 -6.14 5.81 2.54
C LEU A 201 -7.37 4.99 2.95
N THR A 202 -8.54 5.62 2.94
CA THR A 202 -9.78 4.98 3.39
C THR A 202 -10.27 3.98 2.34
N MET A 203 -10.59 2.77 2.80
CA MET A 203 -11.31 1.77 2.00
C MET A 203 -12.81 1.92 2.16
N THR A 204 -13.51 1.91 1.06
CA THR A 204 -14.91 1.49 1.00
C THR A 204 -15.02 0.45 -0.13
N MET A 205 -15.35 -0.77 0.25
CA MET A 205 -15.81 -1.75 -0.73
C MET A 205 -17.31 -1.65 -0.84
N GLY A 206 -17.82 -1.44 -2.03
CA GLY A 206 -19.20 -1.58 -2.43
C GLY A 206 -19.35 -2.74 -3.39
#